data_a1e0f26d4d80dfae4121544badb6545d
#
_entry.id   a1e0f26d4d80dfae4121544badb6545d
#
_cell.length_a   1.000
_cell.length_b   1.000
_cell.length_c   1.000
_cell.angle_alpha   90.00
_cell.angle_beta   90.00
_cell.angle_gamma   90.00
#
_symmetry.space_group_name_H-M   'P 1'
#
loop_
_entity.id
_entity.type
_entity.pdbx_description
1 polymer ?
#
loop_
_entity_poly.entity_id
_entity_poly.type
_entity_poly.pdbx_seq_one_letter_code
_entity_poly.pdbx_strand_id
1 'polypeptide(L)' 'MCNKDLRDEMRIANVRQWEVADAIGISEMTMVKWLRKELGAEKKALVREGIAKAVQQKKNT' A
#
# COMPACT_ATOMS: atom_id res chain seq x y z
N MET A 1 16.10 0.67 3.90
CA MET A 1 15.00 1.00 2.96
C MET A 1 13.85 1.61 3.72
N CYS A 2 13.30 2.71 3.19
CA CYS A 2 12.14 3.33 3.82
C CYS A 2 10.92 2.44 3.67
N ASN A 3 10.10 2.38 4.73
CA ASN A 3 8.83 1.64 4.72
C ASN A 3 8.99 0.16 4.40
N LYS A 4 10.09 -0.44 4.86
CA LYS A 4 10.33 -1.85 4.63
C LYS A 4 9.18 -2.71 5.15
N ASP A 5 8.62 -2.35 6.30
CA ASP A 5 7.49 -3.05 6.89
C ASP A 5 6.29 -3.07 5.95
N LEU A 6 5.99 -1.93 5.33
CA LEU A 6 4.87 -1.85 4.38
C LEU A 6 5.16 -2.62 3.10
N ARG A 7 6.40 -2.54 2.61
CA ARG A 7 6.79 -3.28 1.41
C ARG A 7 6.72 -4.79 1.64
N ASP A 8 7.14 -5.24 2.82
CA ASP A 8 7.05 -6.65 3.18
C ASP A 8 5.60 -7.10 3.30
N GLU A 9 4.74 -6.28 3.91
CA GLU A 9 3.32 -6.60 4.00
C GLU A 9 2.67 -6.73 2.62
N MET A 10 2.99 -5.83 1.70
CA MET A 10 2.48 -5.91 0.33
C MET A 10 2.94 -7.19 -0.36
N ARG A 11 4.20 -7.55 -0.18
CA ARG A 11 4.75 -8.76 -0.79
C ARG A 11 4.09 -10.01 -0.23
N ILE A 12 3.93 -10.08 1.09
CA ILE A 12 3.29 -11.22 1.75
C ILE A 12 1.84 -11.35 1.30
N ALA A 13 1.14 -10.22 1.18
CA ALA A 13 -0.25 -10.20 0.73
C ALA A 13 -0.38 -10.39 -0.78
N ASN A 14 0.74 -10.36 -1.52
CA ASN A 14 0.77 -10.50 -2.97
C ASN A 14 -0.04 -9.39 -3.66
N VAL A 15 0.11 -8.16 -3.16
CA VAL A 15 -0.50 -6.98 -3.79
C VAL A 15 0.59 -6.04 -4.27
N ARG A 16 0.31 -5.34 -5.34
CA ARG A 16 1.26 -4.39 -5.93
C ARG A 16 0.96 -2.98 -5.46
N GLN A 17 1.96 -2.10 -5.58
CA GLN A 17 1.80 -0.71 -5.15
C GLN A 17 0.62 -0.03 -5.85
N TRP A 18 0.42 -0.27 -7.14
CA TRP A 18 -0.69 0.36 -7.86
C TRP A 18 -2.05 -0.15 -7.36
N GLU A 19 -2.11 -1.40 -6.92
CA GLU A 19 -3.34 -1.95 -6.36
C GLU A 19 -3.70 -1.27 -5.04
N VAL A 20 -2.70 -1.06 -4.18
CA VAL A 20 -2.89 -0.36 -2.91
C VAL A 20 -3.27 1.09 -3.16
N ALA A 21 -2.60 1.75 -4.10
CA ALA A 21 -2.90 3.14 -4.44
C ALA A 21 -4.35 3.28 -4.91
N ASP A 22 -4.80 2.38 -5.77
CA ASP A 22 -6.17 2.38 -6.26
C ASP A 22 -7.16 2.18 -5.11
N ALA A 23 -6.84 1.29 -4.18
CA ALA A 23 -7.72 0.99 -3.05
C ALA A 23 -7.91 2.19 -2.13
N ILE A 24 -6.90 3.02 -1.98
CA ILE A 24 -7.01 4.21 -1.12
C ILE A 24 -7.29 5.49 -1.90
N GLY A 25 -7.42 5.40 -3.22
CA GLY A 25 -7.87 6.52 -4.04
C GLY A 25 -6.79 7.51 -4.43
N ILE A 26 -5.54 7.06 -4.52
CA ILE A 26 -4.42 7.91 -4.98
C ILE A 26 -3.81 7.31 -6.23
N SER A 27 -3.02 8.12 -6.95
CA SER A 27 -2.32 7.64 -8.13
C SER A 27 -1.13 6.77 -7.73
N GLU A 28 -0.71 5.91 -8.65
CA GLU A 28 0.49 5.10 -8.43
C GLU A 28 1.71 5.98 -8.19
N MET A 29 1.81 7.09 -8.92
CA MET A 29 2.91 8.01 -8.76
C MET A 29 2.96 8.62 -7.36
N THR A 30 1.79 8.95 -6.81
CA THR A 30 1.70 9.46 -5.46
C THR A 30 2.16 8.39 -4.45
N MET A 31 1.75 7.15 -4.66
CA MET A 31 2.18 6.04 -3.81
C MET A 31 3.70 5.87 -3.85
N VAL A 32 4.30 5.93 -5.03
CA VAL A 32 5.76 5.83 -5.18
C VAL A 32 6.45 6.95 -4.41
N LYS A 33 5.93 8.18 -4.50
CA LYS A 33 6.49 9.31 -3.78
C LYS A 33 6.39 9.11 -2.27
N TRP A 34 5.26 8.62 -1.79
CA TRP A 34 5.07 8.34 -0.37
C TRP A 34 6.09 7.33 0.14
N LEU A 35 6.33 6.27 -0.64
CA LEU A 35 7.22 5.19 -0.22
C LEU A 35 8.70 5.55 -0.29
N ARG A 36 9.05 6.66 -0.90
CA ARG A 36 10.45 7.13 -0.95
C ARG A 36 10.94 7.66 0.39
N LYS A 37 10.02 8.09 1.25
CA LYS A 37 10.36 8.61 2.59
C LYS A 37 9.65 7.76 3.62
N GLU A 38 10.26 7.66 4.79
CA GLU A 38 9.63 6.95 5.90
C GLU A 38 8.33 7.65 6.27
N LEU A 39 7.23 6.93 6.24
CA LEU A 39 5.91 7.49 6.51
C LEU A 39 5.65 7.57 8.01
N GLY A 40 4.87 8.58 8.41
CA GLY A 40 4.37 8.67 9.76
C GLY A 40 3.29 7.62 10.02
N ALA A 41 2.94 7.46 11.30
CA ALA A 41 2.00 6.43 11.71
C ALA A 41 0.65 6.54 10.99
N GLU A 42 0.16 7.76 10.79
CA GLU A 42 -1.13 7.98 10.12
C GLU A 42 -1.13 7.47 8.68
N LYS A 43 -0.08 7.80 7.93
CA LYS A 43 0.02 7.35 6.54
C LYS A 43 0.27 5.87 6.46
N LYS A 44 1.05 5.31 7.39
CA LYS A 44 1.24 3.86 7.44
C LYS A 44 -0.08 3.14 7.66
N ALA A 45 -0.93 3.67 8.53
CA ALA A 45 -2.25 3.10 8.79
C ALA A 45 -3.11 3.12 7.52
N LEU A 46 -3.06 4.23 6.77
CA LEU A 46 -3.79 4.33 5.50
C LEU A 46 -3.30 3.29 4.49
N VAL A 47 -1.99 3.13 4.38
CA VAL A 47 -1.42 2.16 3.44
C VAL A 47 -1.81 0.73 3.85
N ARG A 48 -1.76 0.41 5.14
CA ARG A 48 -2.17 -0.90 5.61
C ARG A 48 -3.64 -1.18 5.34
N GLU A 49 -4.48 -0.18 5.53
CA GLU A 49 -5.90 -0.29 5.18
C GLU A 49 -6.06 -0.55 3.68
N GLY A 50 -5.29 0.16 2.87
CA GLY A 50 -5.29 -0.06 1.42
C GLY A 50 -4.85 -1.46 1.04
N ILE A 51 -3.85 -2.00 1.73
CA ILE A 51 -3.40 -3.38 1.50
C ILE A 51 -4.54 -4.36 1.78
N ALA A 52 -5.23 -4.18 2.90
CA ALA A 52 -6.35 -5.05 3.27
C ALA A 52 -7.47 -4.97 2.23
N LYS A 53 -7.78 -3.77 1.76
CA LYS A 53 -8.81 -3.58 0.73
C LYS A 53 -8.40 -4.23 -0.58
N ALA A 54 -7.15 -4.07 -0.97
CA ALA A 54 -6.64 -4.66 -2.22
C ALA A 54 -6.71 -6.18 -2.17
N VAL A 55 -6.37 -6.77 -1.03
CA VAL A 55 -6.46 -8.22 -0.84
C VAL A 55 -7.91 -8.68 -1.01
N GLN A 56 -8.86 -7.96 -0.42
CA GLN A 56 -10.28 -8.31 -0.55
C GLN A 56 -10.76 -8.20 -1.98
N GLN A 57 -10.33 -7.17 -2.70
CA GLN A 57 -10.70 -7.00 -4.10
C GLN A 57 -10.20 -8.17 -4.94
N LYS A 58 -9.01 -8.66 -4.66
CA LYS A 58 -8.49 -9.83 -5.36
C LYS A 58 -9.29 -11.08 -5.09
N LYS A 59 -9.73 -11.25 -3.86
CA LYS A 59 -10.53 -12.44 -3.49
C LYS A 59 -11.91 -12.42 -4.14
N ASN A 60 -12.43 -11.24 -4.44
CA ASN A 60 -13.76 -11.08 -4.98
C ASN A 60 -13.78 -11.13 -6.52
N THR A 61 -12.65 -11.26 -7.14
CA THR A 61 -12.54 -11.44 -8.57
C THR A 61 -12.15 -12.87 -8.90
#